data_ad87dbc2fc414889bae4a04cc908ee26
#
_entry.id   ad87dbc2fc414889bae4a04cc908ee26
#
_cell.length_a   1.000
_cell.length_b   1.000
_cell.length_c   1.000
_cell.angle_alpha   90.00
_cell.angle_beta   90.00
_cell.angle_gamma   90.00
#
_symmetry.space_group_name_H-M   'P 1'
#
loop_
_entity.id
_entity.type
_entity.pdbx_description
1 polymer ?
#
loop_
_entity_poly.entity_id
_entity_poly.type
_entity_poly.pdbx_seq_one_letter_code
_entity_poly.pdbx_strand_id
1 'polypeptide(L)'
;MAAGSFIFENKLRPGCYIQVKGVPKVSANMSERGTVVILMNSDSGGLITEIGANDILTGSSSAKGYPLSMFTDTKNILNYVYPYVNKIIIGRLNYGGTSASAVILKDTSSNPALTAKAIYDGTFGNGLSVIIKAEESGEGKYKGKGFFVKTSLNGEVVDEQNVQVPQELKDNDYLKFIKSESLAILASTAAVDLTGGTNGEENPENLTKILSRLTGMSWNTLGFCGKDENKSVIDSYIKGLRENKGKYRQVVLFNNSTSDYEGIISPYQAFAVDDDDVDWLSYPNSDDGEEEKRTAELRLRQMFAVGFVAAITAGSDVNVSNTYAPVPQNVIDVIPAVEEDEEVELELKSGLFTFTHNSQNRIVIEKDINTLHTYTQTRTAPFSKNRVIRCLDELSNTKVMIWEEMFIGKIDNNVTGRNLLKSQILTIIQNLVKVGALSDSDTTVVVEPGDEPDKVRSYETVRPIDSMEQLYSYVTVLG
;
A
#
# COMPACT_ATOMS: atom_id res chain seq x y z
N MET A 1 -45.91 -5.77 41.54
CA MET A 1 -44.55 -6.33 41.36
C MET A 1 -43.56 -5.21 41.63
N ALA A 2 -42.51 -5.45 42.40
CA ALA A 2 -41.45 -4.46 42.54
C ALA A 2 -40.45 -4.69 41.40
N ALA A 3 -40.18 -3.62 40.62
CA ALA A 3 -39.17 -3.65 39.55
C ALA A 3 -38.13 -2.56 39.85
N GLY A 4 -36.87 -2.83 39.59
CA GLY A 4 -35.79 -1.85 39.79
C GLY A 4 -34.42 -2.40 39.44
N SER A 5 -33.42 -1.53 39.40
CA SER A 5 -32.01 -1.92 39.24
C SER A 5 -31.41 -2.33 40.60
N PHE A 6 -30.31 -3.12 40.55
CA PHE A 6 -29.61 -3.54 41.75
C PHE A 6 -28.08 -3.48 41.56
N ILE A 7 -27.38 -3.20 42.65
CA ILE A 7 -25.91 -3.29 42.72
C ILE A 7 -25.53 -4.56 43.47
N PHE A 8 -26.34 -5.00 44.47
CA PHE A 8 -26.14 -6.22 45.25
C PHE A 8 -27.42 -7.06 45.28
N GLU A 9 -27.30 -8.37 45.32
CA GLU A 9 -28.43 -9.32 45.39
C GLU A 9 -29.04 -9.44 46.79
N ASN A 10 -29.40 -8.31 47.39
CA ASN A 10 -29.92 -8.22 48.76
C ASN A 10 -31.40 -7.87 48.83
N LYS A 11 -32.18 -8.12 47.77
CA LYS A 11 -33.62 -7.80 47.74
C LYS A 11 -34.46 -8.88 48.42
N LEU A 12 -35.28 -8.51 49.40
CA LEU A 12 -36.15 -9.41 50.15
C LEU A 12 -37.51 -9.65 49.51
N ARG A 13 -37.94 -8.79 48.61
CA ARG A 13 -39.27 -8.91 47.96
C ARG A 13 -39.17 -9.72 46.68
N PRO A 14 -40.12 -10.65 46.43
CA PRO A 14 -40.25 -11.28 45.13
C PRO A 14 -40.44 -10.24 44.03
N GLY A 15 -39.60 -10.30 42.96
CA GLY A 15 -39.64 -9.33 41.88
C GLY A 15 -38.58 -9.63 40.83
N CYS A 16 -38.70 -8.96 39.69
CA CYS A 16 -37.67 -9.03 38.61
C CYS A 16 -36.71 -7.84 38.77
N TYR A 17 -35.45 -8.13 39.00
CA TYR A 17 -34.40 -7.13 39.16
C TYR A 17 -33.41 -7.26 38.03
N ILE A 18 -33.35 -6.24 37.15
CA ILE A 18 -32.55 -6.26 35.95
C ILE A 18 -31.41 -5.24 36.09
N GLN A 19 -30.20 -5.68 35.95
CA GLN A 19 -29.05 -4.80 35.80
C GLN A 19 -28.58 -4.82 34.35
N VAL A 20 -28.70 -3.70 33.64
CA VAL A 20 -28.16 -3.51 32.32
C VAL A 20 -26.77 -2.90 32.47
N LYS A 21 -25.73 -3.64 32.14
CA LYS A 21 -24.37 -3.12 32.03
C LYS A 21 -24.07 -2.94 30.56
N GLY A 22 -23.76 -1.72 30.14
CA GLY A 22 -23.13 -1.43 28.87
C GLY A 22 -21.69 -1.97 28.92
N VAL A 23 -21.43 -3.06 28.24
CA VAL A 23 -20.07 -3.45 27.90
C VAL A 23 -19.70 -2.64 26.65
N PRO A 24 -18.56 -1.94 26.60
CA PRO A 24 -18.08 -1.34 25.37
C PRO A 24 -18.04 -2.42 24.30
N LYS A 25 -18.87 -2.29 23.28
CA LYS A 25 -18.85 -3.21 22.15
C LYS A 25 -17.69 -2.81 21.25
N VAL A 26 -16.50 -3.28 21.55
CA VAL A 26 -15.48 -3.44 20.50
C VAL A 26 -16.04 -4.58 19.67
N SER A 27 -16.62 -4.24 18.53
CA SER A 27 -16.97 -5.25 17.54
C SER A 27 -15.65 -5.80 17.02
N ALA A 28 -15.50 -7.11 17.00
CA ALA A 28 -14.44 -7.79 16.27
C ALA A 28 -14.74 -7.62 14.77
N ASN A 29 -14.65 -6.38 14.27
CA ASN A 29 -14.72 -6.10 12.86
C ASN A 29 -13.41 -6.60 12.26
N MET A 30 -13.52 -7.29 11.13
CA MET A 30 -12.34 -7.64 10.33
C MET A 30 -11.60 -6.35 9.96
N SER A 31 -10.28 -6.43 9.86
CA SER A 31 -9.46 -5.29 9.49
C SER A 31 -9.83 -4.81 8.07
N GLU A 32 -9.82 -3.50 7.84
CA GLU A 32 -9.98 -2.96 6.49
C GLU A 32 -8.75 -3.40 5.66
N ARG A 33 -9.03 -4.20 4.62
CA ARG A 33 -8.01 -4.60 3.64
C ARG A 33 -7.92 -3.55 2.51
N GLY A 34 -6.88 -3.67 1.70
CA GLY A 34 -6.66 -2.79 0.56
C GLY A 34 -5.63 -1.69 0.82
N THR A 35 -4.77 -1.84 1.82
CA THR A 35 -3.61 -0.96 2.01
C THR A 35 -2.34 -1.65 1.50
N VAL A 36 -1.74 -1.10 0.43
CA VAL A 36 -0.48 -1.58 -0.14
C VAL A 36 0.65 -0.60 0.15
N VAL A 37 1.83 -1.13 0.38
CA VAL A 37 3.09 -0.36 0.40
C VAL A 37 3.84 -0.63 -0.88
N ILE A 38 4.32 0.42 -1.55
CA ILE A 38 5.23 0.31 -2.69
C ILE A 38 6.54 1.02 -2.33
N LEU A 39 7.62 0.26 -2.27
CA LEU A 39 8.97 0.82 -2.12
C LEU A 39 9.58 1.01 -3.50
N MET A 40 9.74 2.27 -3.90
CA MET A 40 10.20 2.63 -5.24
C MET A 40 11.04 3.90 -5.25
N ASN A 41 11.79 4.10 -6.32
CA ASN A 41 12.36 5.41 -6.63
C ASN A 41 11.26 6.32 -7.18
N SER A 42 11.32 7.59 -6.84
CA SER A 42 10.35 8.59 -7.29
C SER A 42 11.01 9.95 -7.47
N ASP A 43 10.48 10.73 -8.41
CA ASP A 43 10.95 12.09 -8.72
C ASP A 43 10.40 13.15 -7.78
N SER A 44 9.54 12.77 -6.84
CA SER A 44 8.92 13.67 -5.88
C SER A 44 8.47 12.92 -4.62
N GLY A 45 7.99 13.68 -3.64
CA GLY A 45 7.36 13.15 -2.44
C GLY A 45 8.28 13.03 -1.23
N GLY A 46 7.67 12.80 -0.07
CA GLY A 46 8.39 12.57 1.18
C GLY A 46 9.03 11.19 1.26
N LEU A 47 9.78 10.94 2.34
CA LEU A 47 10.34 9.60 2.61
C LEU A 47 9.25 8.52 2.66
N ILE A 48 8.08 8.85 3.24
CA ILE A 48 6.85 8.06 3.17
C ILE A 48 5.71 9.00 2.82
N THR A 49 4.89 8.61 1.87
CA THR A 49 3.67 9.34 1.47
C THR A 49 2.49 8.38 1.44
N GLU A 50 1.37 8.79 2.02
CA GLU A 50 0.11 8.03 2.01
C GLU A 50 -0.88 8.68 1.05
N ILE A 51 -1.52 7.87 0.20
CA ILE A 51 -2.47 8.32 -0.82
C ILE A 51 -3.72 7.45 -0.72
N GLY A 52 -4.88 8.06 -0.55
CA GLY A 52 -6.16 7.37 -0.55
C GLY A 52 -6.71 7.17 -1.96
N ALA A 53 -7.48 6.13 -2.19
CA ALA A 53 -8.13 5.89 -3.48
C ALA A 53 -9.06 7.05 -3.88
N ASN A 54 -9.74 7.67 -2.92
CA ASN A 54 -10.58 8.84 -3.17
C ASN A 54 -9.79 10.05 -3.66
N ASP A 55 -8.54 10.23 -3.22
CA ASP A 55 -7.68 11.32 -3.66
C ASP A 55 -7.32 11.17 -5.15
N ILE A 56 -7.21 9.91 -5.62
CA ILE A 56 -6.95 9.57 -7.01
C ILE A 56 -8.21 9.75 -7.86
N LEU A 57 -9.34 9.19 -7.40
CA LEU A 57 -10.62 9.18 -8.15
C LEU A 57 -11.25 10.57 -8.28
N THR A 58 -11.09 11.45 -7.29
CA THR A 58 -11.66 12.80 -7.34
C THR A 58 -10.83 13.77 -8.19
N GLY A 59 -9.69 13.31 -8.74
CA GLY A 59 -8.76 14.20 -9.43
C GLY A 59 -8.28 15.34 -8.52
N SER A 60 -8.34 15.12 -7.21
CA SER A 60 -7.68 15.97 -6.23
C SER A 60 -6.21 15.95 -6.63
N SER A 61 -5.84 16.98 -7.37
CA SER A 61 -4.76 17.06 -8.34
C SER A 61 -3.37 16.88 -7.75
N SER A 62 -3.32 16.65 -6.49
CA SER A 62 -2.08 16.47 -5.83
C SER A 62 -2.30 15.50 -4.69
N ALA A 63 -2.30 14.25 -5.00
CA ALA A 63 -1.92 13.27 -3.99
C ALA A 63 -0.59 13.74 -3.35
N LYS A 64 -0.65 14.86 -2.63
CA LYS A 64 0.47 15.47 -1.89
C LYS A 64 1.79 15.58 -2.69
N GLY A 65 1.71 16.11 -3.92
CA GLY A 65 2.87 16.32 -4.78
C GLY A 65 3.16 15.20 -5.79
N TYR A 66 2.25 14.23 -5.95
CA TYR A 66 2.29 13.25 -7.03
C TYR A 66 1.28 13.64 -8.12
N PRO A 67 1.70 13.83 -9.37
CA PRO A 67 0.79 14.16 -10.46
C PRO A 67 -0.17 13.01 -10.74
N LEU A 68 -1.39 13.34 -11.20
CA LEU A 68 -2.38 12.34 -11.56
C LEU A 68 -1.86 11.37 -12.65
N SER A 69 -0.96 11.84 -13.53
CA SER A 69 -0.29 11.01 -14.53
C SER A 69 0.42 9.78 -13.95
N MET A 70 0.89 9.83 -12.69
CA MET A 70 1.48 8.65 -12.04
C MET A 70 0.46 7.51 -11.83
N PHE A 71 -0.83 7.80 -11.89
CA PHE A 71 -1.91 6.84 -11.69
C PHE A 71 -2.69 6.52 -12.97
N THR A 72 -2.43 7.24 -14.05
CA THR A 72 -3.11 7.07 -15.34
C THR A 72 -2.16 6.69 -16.47
N ASP A 73 -0.87 6.98 -16.31
CA ASP A 73 0.16 6.64 -17.28
C ASP A 73 0.56 5.16 -17.13
N THR A 74 0.41 4.39 -18.21
CA THR A 74 0.82 2.98 -18.29
C THR A 74 2.31 2.77 -18.04
N LYS A 75 3.11 3.83 -18.19
CA LYS A 75 4.55 3.87 -17.93
C LYS A 75 4.89 3.93 -16.43
N ASN A 76 3.90 4.02 -15.57
CA ASN A 76 4.13 4.20 -14.14
C ASN A 76 3.63 3.00 -13.33
N ILE A 77 4.43 2.57 -12.36
CA ILE A 77 4.12 1.44 -11.47
C ILE A 77 2.77 1.63 -10.78
N LEU A 78 2.43 2.85 -10.38
CA LEU A 78 1.23 3.14 -9.63
C LEU A 78 -0.06 2.91 -10.44
N ASN A 79 0.01 2.94 -11.78
CA ASN A 79 -1.11 2.57 -12.65
C ASN A 79 -1.52 1.10 -12.48
N TYR A 80 -0.58 0.23 -12.17
CA TYR A 80 -0.82 -1.21 -11.91
C TYR A 80 -1.27 -1.48 -10.49
N VAL A 81 -1.28 -0.48 -9.64
CA VAL A 81 -1.55 -0.59 -8.19
C VAL A 81 -2.91 -0.03 -7.82
N TYR A 82 -3.21 1.22 -8.19
CA TYR A 82 -4.35 1.96 -7.67
C TYR A 82 -5.72 1.30 -7.94
N PRO A 83 -5.96 0.56 -9.04
CA PRO A 83 -7.28 -0.02 -9.32
C PRO A 83 -7.71 -1.11 -8.33
N TYR A 84 -6.75 -1.67 -7.58
CA TYR A 84 -6.96 -2.85 -6.73
C TYR A 84 -6.99 -2.53 -5.23
N VAL A 85 -6.71 -1.29 -4.83
CA VAL A 85 -6.47 -0.94 -3.42
C VAL A 85 -7.24 0.30 -2.99
N ASN A 86 -7.46 0.43 -1.67
CA ASN A 86 -8.11 1.60 -1.08
C ASN A 86 -7.09 2.66 -0.66
N LYS A 87 -5.86 2.25 -0.37
CA LYS A 87 -4.79 3.12 0.11
C LYS A 87 -3.43 2.64 -0.37
N ILE A 88 -2.61 3.58 -0.82
CA ILE A 88 -1.23 3.35 -1.21
C ILE A 88 -0.32 4.07 -0.24
N ILE A 89 0.71 3.40 0.23
CA ILE A 89 1.81 3.96 1.00
C ILE A 89 3.06 3.86 0.13
N ILE A 90 3.60 4.98 -0.30
CA ILE A 90 4.83 5.02 -1.08
C ILE A 90 6.00 5.24 -0.15
N GLY A 91 6.97 4.34 -0.15
CA GLY A 91 8.27 4.51 0.48
C GLY A 91 9.30 4.90 -0.58
N ARG A 92 9.77 6.14 -0.54
CA ARG A 92 10.71 6.67 -1.52
C ARG A 92 12.13 6.29 -1.20
N LEU A 93 12.71 5.37 -1.99
CA LEU A 93 14.05 4.82 -1.76
C LEU A 93 15.17 5.85 -2.06
N ASN A 94 14.98 6.68 -3.08
CA ASN A 94 15.90 7.74 -3.52
C ASN A 94 15.59 9.10 -2.89
N TYR A 95 15.16 9.13 -1.64
CA TYR A 95 14.90 10.37 -0.88
C TYR A 95 16.21 11.07 -0.49
N GLY A 96 16.21 12.42 -0.45
CA GLY A 96 17.35 13.22 0.04
C GLY A 96 18.12 13.96 -1.05
N GLY A 97 17.47 14.27 -2.18
CA GLY A 97 18.00 15.16 -3.19
C GLY A 97 17.82 16.64 -2.86
N THR A 98 17.72 17.49 -3.87
CA THR A 98 17.49 18.94 -3.73
C THR A 98 16.11 19.33 -4.27
N SER A 99 15.47 20.32 -3.62
CA SER A 99 14.22 20.90 -4.11
C SER A 99 14.50 21.95 -5.17
N ALA A 100 13.78 21.90 -6.30
CA ALA A 100 13.83 22.96 -7.30
C ALA A 100 13.38 24.30 -6.73
N SER A 101 13.97 25.40 -7.18
CA SER A 101 13.61 26.73 -6.75
C SER A 101 13.86 27.78 -7.82
N ALA A 102 13.14 28.89 -7.74
CA ALA A 102 13.37 30.06 -8.59
C ALA A 102 13.12 31.37 -7.82
N VAL A 103 13.89 32.38 -8.13
CA VAL A 103 13.63 33.76 -7.67
C VAL A 103 12.61 34.39 -8.62
N ILE A 104 11.39 34.60 -8.15
CA ILE A 104 10.28 35.15 -8.95
C ILE A 104 10.37 36.68 -9.02
N LEU A 105 10.64 37.32 -7.88
CA LEU A 105 10.80 38.77 -7.80
C LEU A 105 12.09 39.12 -7.02
N LYS A 106 12.74 40.23 -7.44
CA LYS A 106 13.89 40.81 -6.75
C LYS A 106 13.53 42.19 -6.18
N ASP A 107 14.18 42.57 -5.11
CA ASP A 107 14.07 43.91 -4.55
C ASP A 107 14.91 44.96 -5.38
N THR A 108 14.85 46.20 -4.99
CA THR A 108 15.60 47.31 -5.64
C THR A 108 17.12 47.13 -5.55
N SER A 109 17.60 46.29 -4.65
CA SER A 109 19.02 45.96 -4.47
C SER A 109 19.39 44.62 -5.16
N SER A 110 18.50 44.07 -5.98
CA SER A 110 18.64 42.78 -6.69
C SER A 110 18.67 41.55 -5.80
N ASN A 111 18.31 41.66 -4.52
CA ASN A 111 18.16 40.50 -3.64
C ASN A 111 16.81 39.76 -3.91
N PRO A 112 16.73 38.47 -3.62
CA PRO A 112 15.46 37.73 -3.73
C PRO A 112 14.38 38.34 -2.83
N ALA A 113 13.28 38.82 -3.44
CA ALA A 113 12.12 39.35 -2.73
C ALA A 113 10.99 38.32 -2.63
N LEU A 114 10.75 37.52 -3.70
CA LEU A 114 9.87 36.39 -3.70
C LEU A 114 10.60 35.20 -4.34
N THR A 115 10.70 34.10 -3.61
CA THR A 115 11.26 32.86 -4.10
C THR A 115 10.20 31.77 -4.02
N ALA A 116 9.97 31.07 -5.13
CA ALA A 116 9.19 29.83 -5.15
C ALA A 116 10.14 28.64 -4.98
N LYS A 117 9.79 27.69 -4.11
CA LYS A 117 10.56 26.48 -3.86
C LYS A 117 9.63 25.28 -3.85
N ALA A 118 9.99 24.24 -4.58
CA ALA A 118 9.23 22.98 -4.56
C ALA A 118 9.18 22.41 -3.13
N ILE A 119 8.03 21.87 -2.74
CA ILE A 119 7.80 21.30 -1.39
C ILE A 119 8.70 20.10 -1.16
N TYR A 120 8.83 19.26 -2.19
CA TYR A 120 9.64 18.06 -2.13
C TYR A 120 10.93 18.21 -2.93
N ASP A 121 11.96 17.48 -2.54
CA ASP A 121 13.14 17.25 -3.35
C ASP A 121 12.81 16.37 -4.55
N GLY A 122 13.58 16.50 -5.62
CA GLY A 122 13.42 15.66 -6.81
C GLY A 122 13.37 16.46 -8.11
N THR A 123 13.50 15.74 -9.22
CA THR A 123 13.50 16.30 -10.57
C THR A 123 12.13 16.81 -11.01
N PHE A 124 11.05 16.29 -10.42
CA PHE A 124 9.67 16.73 -10.65
C PHE A 124 9.50 18.25 -10.48
N GLY A 125 10.17 18.83 -9.49
CA GLY A 125 10.13 20.27 -9.23
C GLY A 125 10.62 21.13 -10.39
N ASN A 126 11.44 20.60 -11.29
CA ASN A 126 11.96 21.33 -12.47
C ASN A 126 10.87 21.53 -13.56
N GLY A 127 9.77 20.76 -13.52
CA GLY A 127 8.61 20.96 -14.38
C GLY A 127 7.65 22.05 -13.88
N LEU A 128 7.90 22.63 -12.72
CA LEU A 128 7.07 23.69 -12.14
C LEU A 128 7.50 25.06 -12.63
N SER A 129 6.52 25.92 -12.89
CA SER A 129 6.76 27.34 -13.20
C SER A 129 5.75 28.24 -12.50
N VAL A 130 6.13 29.49 -12.28
CA VAL A 130 5.28 30.52 -11.67
C VAL A 130 5.19 31.72 -12.56
N ILE A 131 3.98 32.21 -12.78
CA ILE A 131 3.71 33.48 -13.50
C ILE A 131 2.84 34.37 -12.61
N ILE A 132 3.16 35.67 -12.60
CA ILE A 132 2.36 36.70 -11.93
C ILE A 132 1.80 37.62 -12.98
N LYS A 133 0.48 37.80 -13.02
CA LYS A 133 -0.22 38.74 -13.92
C LYS A 133 -1.01 39.74 -13.10
N ALA A 134 -0.90 41.02 -13.40
CA ALA A 134 -1.78 42.03 -12.84
C ALA A 134 -3.21 41.81 -13.36
N GLU A 135 -4.19 42.04 -12.53
CA GLU A 135 -5.60 42.01 -12.91
C GLU A 135 -5.92 43.26 -13.76
N GLU A 136 -6.08 43.07 -15.06
CA GLU A 136 -6.34 44.19 -16.00
C GLU A 136 -7.82 44.61 -16.08
N SER A 137 -8.72 43.72 -15.73
CA SER A 137 -10.17 43.97 -15.77
C SER A 137 -10.94 43.07 -14.79
N GLY A 138 -11.29 43.62 -13.65
CA GLY A 138 -12.26 43.02 -12.73
C GLY A 138 -13.57 43.84 -12.76
N GLU A 139 -14.74 43.20 -12.73
CA GLU A 139 -15.98 43.82 -12.33
C GLU A 139 -16.10 43.74 -10.80
N GLY A 140 -16.44 44.87 -10.13
CA GLY A 140 -16.72 44.92 -8.73
C GLY A 140 -15.62 45.46 -7.84
N LYS A 141 -15.58 45.07 -6.59
CA LYS A 141 -14.75 45.60 -5.48
C LYS A 141 -13.23 45.52 -5.71
N TYR A 142 -12.75 44.69 -6.63
CA TYR A 142 -11.33 44.35 -6.84
C TYR A 142 -10.78 44.86 -8.18
N LYS A 143 -11.53 45.69 -8.92
CA LYS A 143 -11.10 46.22 -10.21
C LYS A 143 -9.74 46.91 -10.13
N GLY A 144 -8.73 46.33 -10.80
CA GLY A 144 -7.38 46.93 -10.96
C GLY A 144 -6.50 46.90 -9.71
N LYS A 145 -6.74 45.99 -8.74
CA LYS A 145 -5.99 45.94 -7.47
C LYS A 145 -5.45 44.55 -7.09
N GLY A 146 -5.52 43.59 -7.97
CA GLY A 146 -5.09 42.21 -7.67
C GLY A 146 -4.01 41.70 -8.61
N PHE A 147 -3.43 40.59 -8.22
CA PHE A 147 -2.51 39.80 -9.03
C PHE A 147 -2.97 38.35 -9.03
N PHE A 148 -2.99 37.75 -10.22
CA PHE A 148 -3.12 36.32 -10.38
C PHE A 148 -1.73 35.69 -10.32
N VAL A 149 -1.49 34.88 -9.31
CA VAL A 149 -0.29 34.05 -9.18
C VAL A 149 -0.67 32.64 -9.58
N LYS A 150 -0.15 32.20 -10.73
CA LYS A 150 -0.43 30.89 -11.28
C LYS A 150 0.80 30.01 -11.13
N THR A 151 0.58 28.79 -10.62
CA THR A 151 1.56 27.72 -10.65
C THR A 151 1.18 26.78 -11.78
N SER A 152 2.13 26.47 -12.64
CA SER A 152 1.95 25.53 -13.72
C SER A 152 2.92 24.36 -13.60
N LEU A 153 2.47 23.18 -14.03
CA LEU A 153 3.27 21.97 -14.16
C LEU A 153 3.32 21.59 -15.63
N ASN A 154 4.50 21.55 -16.22
CA ASN A 154 4.71 21.26 -17.66
C ASN A 154 3.81 22.09 -18.58
N GLY A 155 3.55 23.35 -18.20
CA GLY A 155 2.72 24.29 -18.95
C GLY A 155 1.23 24.29 -18.61
N GLU A 156 0.73 23.29 -17.87
CA GLU A 156 -0.67 23.24 -17.40
C GLU A 156 -0.81 23.93 -16.03
N VAL A 157 -1.82 24.78 -15.88
CA VAL A 157 -2.08 25.50 -14.62
C VAL A 157 -2.64 24.51 -13.58
N VAL A 158 -1.92 24.33 -12.49
CA VAL A 158 -2.29 23.43 -11.39
C VAL A 158 -2.78 24.16 -10.13
N ASP A 159 -2.46 25.45 -9.99
CA ASP A 159 -2.95 26.31 -8.92
C ASP A 159 -3.03 27.76 -9.39
N GLU A 160 -4.06 28.47 -8.94
CA GLU A 160 -4.24 29.91 -9.22
C GLU A 160 -4.74 30.61 -7.98
N GLN A 161 -4.00 31.64 -7.56
CA GLN A 161 -4.35 32.48 -6.43
C GLN A 161 -4.54 33.92 -6.89
N ASN A 162 -5.64 34.56 -6.48
CA ASN A 162 -5.84 35.99 -6.65
C ASN A 162 -5.54 36.67 -5.33
N VAL A 163 -4.52 37.54 -5.32
CA VAL A 163 -3.98 38.19 -4.14
C VAL A 163 -3.80 39.68 -4.38
N GLN A 164 -4.10 40.51 -3.38
CA GLN A 164 -3.91 41.98 -3.46
C GLN A 164 -2.55 42.42 -2.91
N VAL A 165 -2.09 41.72 -1.90
CA VAL A 165 -0.82 41.98 -1.24
C VAL A 165 0.00 40.68 -1.13
N PRO A 166 1.34 40.75 -1.09
CA PRO A 166 2.20 39.56 -1.03
C PRO A 166 1.89 38.63 0.15
N GLN A 167 1.40 39.19 1.28
CA GLN A 167 1.10 38.45 2.49
C GLN A 167 -0.07 37.47 2.31
N GLU A 168 -0.99 37.74 1.38
CA GLU A 168 -2.13 36.88 1.08
C GLU A 168 -1.72 35.63 0.26
N LEU A 169 -0.57 35.68 -0.44
CA LEU A 169 -0.08 34.54 -1.20
C LEU A 169 0.26 33.38 -0.24
N LYS A 170 -0.38 32.25 -0.43
CA LYS A 170 -0.24 31.04 0.40
C LYS A 170 0.59 29.99 -0.32
N ASP A 171 1.23 29.13 0.46
CA ASP A 171 1.79 27.90 -0.07
C ASP A 171 0.66 27.05 -0.66
N ASN A 172 0.96 26.37 -1.75
CA ASN A 172 0.05 25.39 -2.36
C ASN A 172 0.62 23.97 -2.25
N ASP A 173 -0.02 22.99 -2.86
CA ASP A 173 0.40 21.59 -2.77
C ASP A 173 1.74 21.27 -3.45
N TYR A 174 2.25 22.20 -4.26
CA TYR A 174 3.48 22.04 -5.05
C TYR A 174 4.62 22.94 -4.56
N LEU A 175 4.30 24.16 -4.13
CA LEU A 175 5.26 25.22 -3.88
C LEU A 175 5.11 25.85 -2.50
N LYS A 176 6.25 26.20 -1.92
CA LYS A 176 6.38 27.16 -0.83
C LYS A 176 6.81 28.50 -1.39
N PHE A 177 6.12 29.58 -0.99
CA PHE A 177 6.44 30.94 -1.37
C PHE A 177 7.20 31.65 -0.24
N ILE A 178 8.49 31.78 -0.40
CA ILE A 178 9.37 32.46 0.57
C ILE A 178 9.39 33.95 0.22
N LYS A 179 8.84 34.77 1.11
CA LYS A 179 8.68 36.22 0.95
C LYS A 179 9.69 36.93 1.85
N SER A 180 10.42 37.90 1.29
CA SER A 180 11.24 38.79 2.12
C SER A 180 10.40 39.87 2.81
N GLU A 181 10.84 40.38 3.93
CA GLU A 181 10.18 41.50 4.63
C GLU A 181 10.10 42.78 3.78
N SER A 182 11.00 42.92 2.82
CA SER A 182 11.05 44.06 1.89
C SER A 182 10.02 43.97 0.76
N LEU A 183 9.33 42.83 0.58
CA LEU A 183 8.34 42.65 -0.48
C LEU A 183 7.01 43.35 -0.16
N ALA A 184 6.90 44.63 -0.59
CA ALA A 184 5.72 45.42 -0.34
C ALA A 184 4.59 45.18 -1.38
N ILE A 185 4.96 44.96 -2.65
CA ILE A 185 4.02 44.85 -3.78
C ILE A 185 4.48 43.72 -4.73
N LEU A 186 3.51 43.00 -5.31
CA LEU A 186 3.80 42.09 -6.40
C LEU A 186 3.95 42.84 -7.73
N ALA A 187 4.69 42.29 -8.65
CA ALA A 187 4.85 42.79 -10.01
C ALA A 187 4.58 41.68 -11.01
N SER A 188 4.05 42.05 -12.19
CA SER A 188 3.86 41.09 -13.28
C SER A 188 5.19 40.53 -13.75
N THR A 189 5.23 39.21 -13.95
CA THR A 189 6.40 38.50 -14.49
C THR A 189 6.00 37.65 -15.70
N ALA A 190 6.97 37.33 -16.55
CA ALA A 190 6.84 36.17 -17.43
C ALA A 190 6.81 34.89 -16.61
N ALA A 191 6.51 33.76 -17.22
CA ALA A 191 6.66 32.45 -16.57
C ALA A 191 8.14 32.26 -16.16
N VAL A 192 8.35 31.89 -14.92
CA VAL A 192 9.68 31.62 -14.36
C VAL A 192 9.71 30.17 -13.95
N ASP A 193 10.53 29.38 -14.64
CA ASP A 193 10.68 27.95 -14.38
C ASP A 193 11.56 27.72 -13.12
N LEU A 194 11.19 26.75 -12.33
CA LEU A 194 12.02 26.28 -11.23
C LEU A 194 13.14 25.37 -11.74
N THR A 195 14.29 25.43 -11.11
CA THR A 195 15.46 24.65 -11.51
C THR A 195 16.22 24.13 -10.29
N GLY A 196 17.18 23.20 -10.52
CA GLY A 196 18.08 22.70 -9.49
C GLY A 196 17.46 21.60 -8.62
N GLY A 197 16.30 21.05 -9.00
CA GLY A 197 15.74 19.86 -8.38
C GLY A 197 16.53 18.61 -8.79
N THR A 198 16.94 17.81 -7.83
CA THR A 198 17.64 16.54 -8.06
C THR A 198 17.07 15.44 -7.18
N ASN A 199 17.05 14.22 -7.69
CA ASN A 199 16.76 13.04 -6.89
C ASN A 199 17.96 12.70 -6.01
N GLY A 200 17.70 12.12 -4.83
CA GLY A 200 18.73 11.42 -4.07
C GLY A 200 19.04 10.06 -4.69
N GLU A 201 19.91 9.32 -4.03
CA GLU A 201 20.25 7.95 -4.41
C GLU A 201 19.58 6.94 -3.48
N GLU A 202 19.26 5.75 -4.03
CA GLU A 202 18.84 4.62 -3.21
C GLU A 202 20.00 4.19 -2.32
N ASN A 203 19.78 4.24 -1.00
CA ASN A 203 20.79 3.88 -0.02
C ASN A 203 20.19 3.08 1.16
N PRO A 204 21.02 2.27 1.87
CA PRO A 204 20.56 1.44 2.99
C PRO A 204 19.98 2.24 4.17
N GLU A 205 20.41 3.49 4.36
CA GLU A 205 19.93 4.35 5.45
C GLU A 205 18.47 4.74 5.22
N ASN A 206 18.11 5.15 4.00
CA ASN A 206 16.73 5.45 3.63
C ASN A 206 15.85 4.22 3.78
N LEU A 207 16.28 3.07 3.26
CA LEU A 207 15.56 1.81 3.41
C LEU A 207 15.30 1.48 4.87
N THR A 208 16.30 1.57 5.73
CA THR A 208 16.17 1.31 7.17
C THR A 208 15.19 2.26 7.84
N LYS A 209 15.23 3.56 7.51
CA LYS A 209 14.28 4.57 8.02
C LYS A 209 12.84 4.27 7.58
N ILE A 210 12.64 3.89 6.32
CA ILE A 210 11.34 3.53 5.78
C ILE A 210 10.79 2.30 6.52
N LEU A 211 11.55 1.20 6.59
CA LEU A 211 11.13 -0.04 7.24
C LEU A 211 10.81 0.15 8.72
N SER A 212 11.59 0.99 9.42
CA SER A 212 11.32 1.35 10.80
C SER A 212 9.96 2.04 10.97
N ARG A 213 9.63 3.01 10.11
CA ARG A 213 8.33 3.70 10.13
C ARG A 213 7.18 2.77 9.74
N LEU A 214 7.36 1.95 8.70
CA LEU A 214 6.36 0.97 8.25
C LEU A 214 6.02 -0.08 9.32
N THR A 215 6.94 -0.35 10.23
CA THR A 215 6.67 -1.23 11.38
C THR A 215 5.53 -0.71 12.26
N GLY A 216 5.38 0.61 12.40
CA GLY A 216 4.32 1.26 13.18
C GLY A 216 3.02 1.50 12.41
N MET A 217 3.02 1.35 11.08
CA MET A 217 1.86 1.63 10.23
C MET A 217 1.05 0.36 9.96
N SER A 218 -0.23 0.51 9.61
CA SER A 218 -1.08 -0.59 9.17
C SER A 218 -1.04 -0.71 7.65
N TRP A 219 -0.73 -1.92 7.15
CA TRP A 219 -0.73 -2.27 5.73
C TRP A 219 -0.84 -3.78 5.55
N ASN A 220 -1.26 -4.24 4.37
CA ASN A 220 -1.48 -5.66 4.08
C ASN A 220 -0.29 -6.29 3.34
N THR A 221 0.13 -5.69 2.24
CA THR A 221 1.18 -6.24 1.38
C THR A 221 2.16 -5.14 0.98
N LEU A 222 3.43 -5.49 0.83
CA LEU A 222 4.48 -4.59 0.38
C LEU A 222 5.07 -5.10 -0.94
N GLY A 223 5.10 -4.26 -1.98
CA GLY A 223 5.86 -4.47 -3.20
C GLY A 223 7.21 -3.78 -3.14
N PHE A 224 8.29 -4.51 -3.40
CA PHE A 224 9.64 -3.97 -3.41
C PHE A 224 10.15 -3.78 -4.84
N CYS A 225 10.30 -2.52 -5.24
CA CYS A 225 10.79 -2.09 -6.55
C CYS A 225 12.18 -1.43 -6.48
N GLY A 226 12.95 -1.70 -5.42
CA GLY A 226 14.32 -1.22 -5.25
C GLY A 226 15.37 -2.18 -5.81
N LYS A 227 16.64 -1.90 -5.55
CA LYS A 227 17.78 -2.70 -6.04
C LYS A 227 17.77 -4.11 -5.48
N ASP A 228 18.19 -5.08 -6.30
CA ASP A 228 18.16 -6.52 -5.97
C ASP A 228 19.01 -6.88 -4.74
N GLU A 229 20.10 -6.16 -4.52
CA GLU A 229 20.96 -6.33 -3.34
C GLU A 229 20.22 -6.13 -2.01
N ASN A 230 19.12 -5.38 -2.03
CA ASN A 230 18.30 -5.09 -0.85
C ASN A 230 17.18 -6.11 -0.59
N LYS A 231 16.96 -7.08 -1.49
CA LYS A 231 15.91 -8.11 -1.32
C LYS A 231 16.07 -8.92 -0.03
N SER A 232 17.31 -9.26 0.34
CA SER A 232 17.61 -10.00 1.58
C SER A 232 17.24 -9.21 2.85
N VAL A 233 17.32 -7.88 2.80
CA VAL A 233 16.90 -6.99 3.90
C VAL A 233 15.39 -7.06 4.06
N ILE A 234 14.64 -7.02 2.95
CA ILE A 234 13.17 -7.12 2.96
C ILE A 234 12.71 -8.51 3.41
N ASP A 235 13.38 -9.57 2.94
CA ASP A 235 13.13 -10.95 3.40
C ASP A 235 13.28 -11.05 4.94
N SER A 236 14.39 -10.58 5.46
CA SER A 236 14.64 -10.57 6.91
C SER A 236 13.64 -9.70 7.68
N TYR A 237 13.24 -8.58 7.10
CA TYR A 237 12.26 -7.67 7.68
C TYR A 237 10.89 -8.33 7.85
N ILE A 238 10.38 -9.00 6.80
CA ILE A 238 9.06 -9.65 6.88
C ILE A 238 9.07 -10.82 7.86
N LYS A 239 10.13 -11.63 7.88
CA LYS A 239 10.31 -12.70 8.88
C LYS A 239 10.30 -12.12 10.30
N GLY A 240 11.04 -11.04 10.53
CA GLY A 240 11.08 -10.35 11.82
C GLY A 240 9.71 -9.76 12.24
N LEU A 241 8.91 -9.25 11.29
CA LEU A 241 7.55 -8.76 11.58
C LEU A 241 6.64 -9.91 12.03
N ARG A 242 6.63 -11.02 11.30
CA ARG A 242 5.75 -12.16 11.56
C ARG A 242 6.15 -12.94 12.80
N GLU A 243 7.42 -13.29 12.93
CA GLU A 243 7.93 -14.19 13.97
C GLU A 243 8.20 -13.49 15.31
N ASN A 244 8.73 -12.24 15.25
CA ASN A 244 9.16 -11.56 16.48
C ASN A 244 8.18 -10.47 16.95
N LYS A 245 7.37 -9.90 16.04
CA LYS A 245 6.47 -8.77 16.38
C LYS A 245 5.00 -9.12 16.27
N GLY A 246 4.65 -10.34 15.84
CA GLY A 246 3.25 -10.76 15.69
C GLY A 246 2.45 -9.92 14.70
N LYS A 247 3.12 -9.32 13.71
CA LYS A 247 2.50 -8.51 12.64
C LYS A 247 2.49 -9.31 11.36
N TYR A 248 1.37 -9.91 11.05
CA TYR A 248 1.22 -10.84 9.94
C TYR A 248 0.87 -10.09 8.66
N ARG A 249 1.83 -10.04 7.74
CA ARG A 249 1.79 -9.30 6.47
C ARG A 249 2.56 -10.08 5.42
N GLN A 250 2.42 -9.71 4.14
CA GLN A 250 3.17 -10.33 3.05
C GLN A 250 4.00 -9.28 2.28
N VAL A 251 5.06 -9.74 1.63
CA VAL A 251 5.87 -8.93 0.72
C VAL A 251 5.97 -9.58 -0.64
N VAL A 252 6.16 -8.77 -1.67
CA VAL A 252 6.37 -9.21 -3.06
C VAL A 252 7.79 -8.84 -3.48
N LEU A 253 8.57 -9.84 -3.84
CA LEU A 253 9.96 -9.72 -4.31
C LEU A 253 10.08 -10.40 -5.67
N PHE A 254 10.46 -9.66 -6.70
CA PHE A 254 10.60 -10.21 -8.06
C PHE A 254 11.70 -11.28 -8.12
N ASN A 255 11.38 -12.45 -8.70
CA ASN A 255 12.28 -13.56 -8.96
C ASN A 255 13.24 -13.88 -7.78
N ASN A 256 12.65 -14.11 -6.60
CA ASN A 256 13.37 -14.44 -5.37
C ASN A 256 13.26 -15.94 -5.05
N SER A 257 13.84 -16.78 -5.90
CA SER A 257 13.80 -18.26 -5.80
C SER A 257 14.53 -18.82 -4.59
N THR A 258 15.29 -18.00 -3.86
CA THR A 258 16.00 -18.42 -2.64
C THR A 258 15.16 -18.37 -1.40
N SER A 259 13.99 -17.74 -1.44
CA SER A 259 13.06 -17.70 -0.30
C SER A 259 12.18 -18.94 -0.28
N ASP A 260 11.95 -19.45 0.91
CA ASP A 260 11.04 -20.57 1.22
C ASP A 260 10.22 -20.17 2.45
N TYR A 261 9.21 -19.29 2.25
CA TYR A 261 8.49 -18.66 3.34
C TYR A 261 7.11 -18.16 2.93
N GLU A 262 6.09 -18.44 3.75
CA GLU A 262 4.69 -18.08 3.48
C GLU A 262 4.39 -16.56 3.45
N GLY A 263 5.27 -15.74 3.99
CA GLY A 263 5.15 -14.28 4.00
C GLY A 263 5.69 -13.61 2.74
N ILE A 264 6.23 -14.36 1.77
CA ILE A 264 6.88 -13.82 0.57
C ILE A 264 6.21 -14.37 -0.68
N ILE A 265 5.88 -13.49 -1.62
CA ILE A 265 5.35 -13.82 -2.94
C ILE A 265 6.41 -13.42 -3.96
N SER A 266 6.71 -14.28 -4.93
CA SER A 266 7.80 -14.05 -5.87
C SER A 266 7.34 -14.19 -7.31
N PRO A 267 6.87 -13.09 -7.96
CA PRO A 267 6.62 -13.08 -9.40
C PRO A 267 7.90 -13.44 -10.15
N TYR A 268 7.78 -14.36 -11.11
CA TYR A 268 8.89 -14.81 -11.96
C TYR A 268 8.96 -14.01 -13.25
N GLN A 269 7.82 -13.68 -13.85
CA GLN A 269 7.71 -13.03 -15.14
C GLN A 269 7.44 -11.52 -14.99
N ALA A 270 8.10 -10.72 -15.83
CA ALA A 270 7.85 -9.30 -16.00
C ALA A 270 6.67 -9.08 -16.96
N PHE A 271 6.02 -7.92 -16.92
CA PHE A 271 4.95 -7.55 -17.85
C PHE A 271 5.51 -6.96 -19.15
N ALA A 272 5.14 -7.53 -20.29
CA ALA A 272 5.31 -6.89 -21.58
C ALA A 272 4.11 -5.95 -21.82
N VAL A 273 4.40 -4.68 -22.01
CA VAL A 273 3.42 -3.62 -22.32
C VAL A 273 3.78 -3.02 -23.67
N ASP A 274 2.84 -2.32 -24.32
CA ASP A 274 3.08 -1.70 -25.62
C ASP A 274 4.20 -0.66 -25.51
N ASP A 275 5.19 -0.71 -26.43
CA ASP A 275 6.37 0.16 -26.38
C ASP A 275 6.03 1.63 -26.65
N ASP A 276 4.97 1.91 -27.40
CA ASP A 276 4.49 3.29 -27.64
C ASP A 276 4.01 3.98 -26.35
N ASP A 277 3.64 3.18 -25.35
CA ASP A 277 3.19 3.65 -24.05
C ASP A 277 4.34 3.87 -23.07
N VAL A 278 5.59 3.52 -23.40
CA VAL A 278 6.73 3.67 -22.47
C VAL A 278 7.68 4.76 -22.95
N ASP A 279 7.77 5.85 -22.19
CA ASP A 279 8.72 6.92 -22.46
C ASP A 279 10.12 6.54 -21.93
N TRP A 280 10.86 5.81 -22.75
CA TRP A 280 12.22 5.40 -22.47
C TRP A 280 13.20 6.57 -22.33
N LEU A 281 12.81 7.78 -22.79
CA LEU A 281 13.63 8.98 -22.73
C LEU A 281 13.70 9.59 -21.31
N SER A 282 12.80 9.23 -20.42
CA SER A 282 12.81 9.71 -19.04
C SER A 282 13.64 8.84 -18.08
N TYR A 283 14.15 7.70 -18.52
CA TYR A 283 15.08 6.86 -17.76
C TYR A 283 16.54 7.32 -17.98
N PRO A 284 17.45 7.10 -17.02
CA PRO A 284 18.71 7.84 -16.98
C PRO A 284 19.49 7.81 -18.26
N ASN A 285 19.78 9.00 -18.74
CA ASN A 285 20.67 9.45 -19.80
C ASN A 285 21.09 8.45 -20.90
N SER A 286 20.66 8.81 -22.09
CA SER A 286 20.89 8.18 -23.38
C SER A 286 22.35 7.99 -23.85
N ASP A 287 23.33 8.27 -23.04
CA ASP A 287 24.76 8.06 -23.38
C ASP A 287 25.26 6.65 -23.02
N ASP A 288 24.49 5.92 -22.21
CA ASP A 288 24.78 4.54 -21.86
C ASP A 288 24.20 3.63 -22.95
N GLY A 289 24.97 2.62 -23.38
CA GLY A 289 24.69 1.81 -24.56
C GLY A 289 23.34 1.07 -24.56
N GLU A 290 22.94 0.50 -25.71
CA GLU A 290 21.66 -0.21 -25.90
C GLU A 290 21.38 -1.33 -24.87
N GLU A 291 22.41 -1.92 -24.28
CA GLU A 291 22.31 -2.99 -23.28
C GLU A 291 21.82 -2.47 -21.92
N GLU A 292 22.28 -1.27 -21.52
CA GLU A 292 21.84 -0.63 -20.28
C GLU A 292 20.39 -0.16 -20.38
N LYS A 293 19.98 0.31 -21.56
CA LYS A 293 18.58 0.66 -21.83
C LYS A 293 17.67 -0.56 -21.71
N ARG A 294 18.03 -1.68 -22.32
CA ARG A 294 17.27 -2.94 -22.23
C ARG A 294 17.17 -3.45 -20.78
N THR A 295 18.23 -3.28 -20.01
CA THR A 295 18.26 -3.69 -18.60
C THR A 295 17.32 -2.82 -17.76
N ALA A 296 17.35 -1.50 -17.96
CA ALA A 296 16.46 -0.57 -17.27
C ALA A 296 14.99 -0.80 -17.64
N GLU A 297 14.74 -1.07 -18.94
CA GLU A 297 13.42 -1.44 -19.45
C GLU A 297 12.87 -2.70 -18.79
N LEU A 298 13.63 -3.78 -18.82
CA LEU A 298 13.23 -5.05 -18.21
C LEU A 298 12.94 -4.85 -16.72
N ARG A 299 13.75 -4.03 -16.04
CA ARG A 299 13.55 -3.73 -14.64
C ARG A 299 12.23 -3.00 -14.38
N LEU A 300 11.87 -2.01 -15.21
CA LEU A 300 10.58 -1.31 -15.09
C LEU A 300 9.41 -2.29 -15.30
N ARG A 301 9.49 -3.18 -16.29
CA ARG A 301 8.51 -4.24 -16.56
C ARG A 301 8.38 -5.22 -15.38
N GLN A 302 9.47 -5.54 -14.69
CA GLN A 302 9.46 -6.32 -13.44
C GLN A 302 8.72 -5.59 -12.33
N MET A 303 8.95 -4.28 -12.19
CA MET A 303 8.28 -3.46 -11.18
C MET A 303 6.76 -3.37 -11.40
N PHE A 304 6.29 -3.37 -12.66
CA PHE A 304 4.85 -3.43 -12.97
C PHE A 304 4.23 -4.73 -12.43
N ALA A 305 4.86 -5.87 -12.66
CA ALA A 305 4.40 -7.14 -12.13
C ALA A 305 4.40 -7.17 -10.59
N VAL A 306 5.46 -6.66 -9.95
CA VAL A 306 5.52 -6.53 -8.47
C VAL A 306 4.41 -5.64 -7.94
N GLY A 307 4.21 -4.47 -8.56
CA GLY A 307 3.15 -3.52 -8.17
C GLY A 307 1.77 -4.14 -8.25
N PHE A 308 1.46 -4.80 -9.37
CA PHE A 308 0.20 -5.51 -9.58
C PHE A 308 -0.03 -6.62 -8.55
N VAL A 309 0.96 -7.53 -8.38
CA VAL A 309 0.82 -8.66 -7.45
C VAL A 309 0.69 -8.18 -6.01
N ALA A 310 1.42 -7.14 -5.62
CA ALA A 310 1.28 -6.54 -4.29
C ALA A 310 -0.11 -5.93 -4.08
N ALA A 311 -0.62 -5.22 -5.08
CA ALA A 311 -1.91 -4.55 -5.02
C ALA A 311 -3.08 -5.53 -5.00
N ILE A 312 -3.12 -6.51 -5.91
CA ILE A 312 -4.19 -7.50 -5.95
C ILE A 312 -4.20 -8.35 -4.67
N THR A 313 -3.03 -8.68 -4.12
CA THR A 313 -2.92 -9.41 -2.84
C THR A 313 -3.42 -8.57 -1.66
N ALA A 314 -3.09 -7.27 -1.62
CA ALA A 314 -3.58 -6.37 -0.58
C ALA A 314 -5.09 -6.14 -0.65
N GLY A 315 -5.64 -6.00 -1.86
CA GLY A 315 -7.04 -5.67 -2.09
C GLY A 315 -7.98 -6.86 -2.03
N SER A 316 -7.48 -8.09 -2.23
CA SER A 316 -8.34 -9.27 -2.20
C SER A 316 -8.87 -9.56 -0.81
N ASP A 317 -10.15 -9.94 -0.75
CA ASP A 317 -10.79 -10.41 0.47
C ASP A 317 -10.17 -11.73 0.98
N VAL A 318 -10.37 -12.01 2.26
CA VAL A 318 -9.78 -13.17 2.94
C VAL A 318 -10.26 -14.53 2.39
N ASN A 319 -11.39 -14.55 1.71
CA ASN A 319 -12.02 -15.74 1.12
C ASN A 319 -11.82 -15.85 -0.40
N VAL A 320 -11.08 -14.91 -1.02
CA VAL A 320 -10.87 -14.89 -2.48
C VAL A 320 -9.49 -15.42 -2.83
N SER A 321 -9.40 -16.27 -3.85
CA SER A 321 -8.14 -16.66 -4.51
C SER A 321 -7.94 -15.81 -5.75
N ASN A 322 -6.70 -15.41 -6.00
CA ASN A 322 -6.33 -14.70 -7.22
C ASN A 322 -5.93 -15.66 -8.36
N THR A 323 -6.00 -16.97 -8.15
CA THR A 323 -5.79 -17.96 -9.21
C THR A 323 -6.75 -17.67 -10.37
N TYR A 324 -6.23 -17.60 -11.59
CA TYR A 324 -6.94 -17.25 -12.84
C TYR A 324 -7.53 -15.82 -12.88
N ALA A 325 -7.16 -14.95 -11.95
CA ALA A 325 -7.47 -13.52 -12.05
C ALA A 325 -6.71 -12.89 -13.23
N PRO A 326 -7.39 -12.08 -14.06
CA PRO A 326 -6.75 -11.45 -15.22
C PRO A 326 -5.77 -10.36 -14.79
N VAL A 327 -4.69 -10.22 -15.54
CA VAL A 327 -3.78 -9.07 -15.44
C VAL A 327 -4.40 -7.80 -16.04
N PRO A 328 -3.83 -6.60 -15.80
CA PRO A 328 -4.28 -5.36 -16.42
C PRO A 328 -4.34 -5.46 -17.96
N GLN A 329 -5.33 -4.80 -18.57
CA GLN A 329 -5.62 -4.94 -20.01
C GLN A 329 -4.50 -4.44 -20.94
N ASN A 330 -3.65 -3.55 -20.47
CA ASN A 330 -2.50 -3.03 -21.20
C ASN A 330 -1.28 -3.94 -21.17
N VAL A 331 -1.35 -5.05 -20.45
CA VAL A 331 -0.32 -6.09 -20.48
C VAL A 331 -0.61 -7.01 -21.66
N ILE A 332 0.27 -7.00 -22.65
CA ILE A 332 0.10 -7.74 -23.92
C ILE A 332 0.75 -9.11 -23.86
N ASP A 333 1.80 -9.28 -23.04
CA ASP A 333 2.51 -10.56 -22.84
C ASP A 333 3.32 -10.52 -21.53
N VAL A 334 4.05 -11.60 -21.23
CA VAL A 334 4.96 -11.72 -20.08
C VAL A 334 6.37 -12.08 -20.53
N ILE A 335 7.38 -11.73 -19.73
CA ILE A 335 8.80 -11.95 -20.03
C ILE A 335 9.47 -12.67 -18.84
N PRO A 336 10.02 -13.89 -19.01
CA PRO A 336 9.96 -14.73 -20.22
C PRO A 336 8.53 -15.06 -20.64
N ALA A 337 8.32 -15.37 -21.92
CA ALA A 337 7.01 -15.81 -22.41
C ALA A 337 6.56 -17.07 -21.67
N VAL A 338 5.24 -17.31 -21.68
CA VAL A 338 4.69 -18.57 -21.11
C VAL A 338 5.28 -19.75 -21.85
N GLU A 339 5.91 -20.62 -21.10
CA GLU A 339 6.64 -21.79 -21.59
C GLU A 339 5.76 -23.05 -21.59
N GLU A 340 6.38 -24.20 -21.91
CA GLU A 340 5.67 -25.48 -21.90
C GLU A 340 5.24 -25.87 -20.48
N ASP A 341 4.16 -26.67 -20.36
CA ASP A 341 3.56 -27.06 -19.08
C ASP A 341 4.55 -27.61 -18.05
N GLU A 342 5.59 -28.34 -18.51
CA GLU A 342 6.61 -28.92 -17.63
C GLU A 342 7.48 -27.84 -16.93
N GLU A 343 7.78 -26.76 -17.63
CA GLU A 343 8.57 -25.63 -17.10
C GLU A 343 7.77 -24.82 -16.10
N VAL A 344 6.51 -24.52 -16.43
CA VAL A 344 5.57 -23.86 -15.51
C VAL A 344 5.39 -24.69 -14.23
N GLU A 345 5.28 -26.03 -14.33
CA GLU A 345 5.21 -26.89 -13.14
C GLU A 345 6.48 -26.82 -12.28
N LEU A 346 7.65 -26.73 -12.90
CA LEU A 346 8.93 -26.61 -12.17
C LEU A 346 9.00 -25.29 -11.39
N GLU A 347 8.59 -24.19 -12.00
CA GLU A 347 8.53 -22.88 -11.37
C GLU A 347 7.55 -22.88 -10.20
N LEU A 348 6.35 -23.40 -10.37
CA LEU A 348 5.36 -23.56 -9.30
C LEU A 348 5.88 -24.43 -8.14
N LYS A 349 6.60 -25.51 -8.44
CA LYS A 349 7.22 -26.37 -7.43
C LYS A 349 8.35 -25.65 -6.68
N SER A 350 8.96 -24.65 -7.30
CA SER A 350 9.97 -23.78 -6.68
C SER A 350 9.37 -22.60 -5.89
N GLY A 351 8.03 -22.53 -5.80
CA GLY A 351 7.33 -21.45 -5.08
C GLY A 351 7.31 -20.12 -5.85
N LEU A 352 7.53 -20.13 -7.15
CA LEU A 352 7.48 -18.95 -8.00
C LEU A 352 6.03 -18.68 -8.44
N PHE A 353 5.66 -17.39 -8.41
CA PHE A 353 4.35 -16.92 -8.83
C PHE A 353 4.41 -16.62 -10.33
N THR A 354 3.64 -17.38 -11.12
CA THR A 354 3.69 -17.34 -12.59
C THR A 354 2.38 -16.86 -13.19
N PHE A 355 2.46 -16.42 -14.45
CA PHE A 355 1.32 -16.05 -15.27
C PHE A 355 1.21 -17.02 -16.45
N THR A 356 0.00 -17.20 -16.97
CA THR A 356 -0.30 -18.09 -18.09
C THR A 356 -1.36 -17.48 -19.01
N HIS A 357 -1.56 -18.10 -20.18
CA HIS A 357 -2.67 -17.77 -21.07
C HIS A 357 -3.83 -18.72 -20.82
N ASN A 358 -5.03 -18.15 -20.62
CA ASN A 358 -6.24 -18.95 -20.54
C ASN A 358 -6.74 -19.34 -21.95
N SER A 359 -7.82 -20.13 -22.04
CA SER A 359 -8.42 -20.57 -23.30
C SER A 359 -8.91 -19.43 -24.22
N GLN A 360 -9.02 -18.21 -23.71
CA GLN A 360 -9.37 -17.01 -24.46
C GLN A 360 -8.14 -16.17 -24.86
N ASN A 361 -6.93 -16.71 -24.68
CA ASN A 361 -5.64 -16.04 -24.90
C ASN A 361 -5.48 -14.77 -24.07
N ARG A 362 -6.05 -14.74 -22.86
CA ARG A 362 -5.84 -13.65 -21.90
C ARG A 362 -4.82 -14.10 -20.87
N ILE A 363 -3.90 -13.19 -20.50
CA ILE A 363 -2.94 -13.45 -19.45
C ILE A 363 -3.66 -13.41 -18.11
N VAL A 364 -3.44 -14.46 -17.32
CA VAL A 364 -4.02 -14.66 -15.99
C VAL A 364 -2.96 -15.14 -15.03
N ILE A 365 -3.21 -15.00 -13.74
CA ILE A 365 -2.38 -15.60 -12.70
C ILE A 365 -2.55 -17.13 -12.76
N GLU A 366 -1.47 -17.88 -12.96
CA GLU A 366 -1.55 -19.36 -12.99
C GLU A 366 -1.99 -19.91 -11.65
N LYS A 367 -1.36 -19.49 -10.55
CA LYS A 367 -1.68 -19.95 -9.21
C LYS A 367 -1.36 -18.92 -8.14
N ASP A 368 -2.30 -18.66 -7.21
CA ASP A 368 -2.12 -17.69 -6.11
C ASP A 368 -1.31 -18.30 -4.96
N ILE A 369 0.01 -18.40 -5.13
CA ILE A 369 0.93 -19.03 -4.18
C ILE A 369 2.00 -18.04 -3.68
N ASN A 370 2.61 -18.40 -2.56
CA ASN A 370 3.81 -17.78 -2.00
C ASN A 370 5.04 -18.67 -2.20
N THR A 371 6.19 -18.25 -1.69
CA THR A 371 7.46 -18.96 -1.91
C THR A 371 7.64 -20.21 -1.06
N LEU A 372 6.70 -20.55 -0.17
CA LEU A 372 6.80 -21.76 0.64
C LEU A 372 6.64 -23.01 -0.24
N HIS A 373 7.72 -23.76 -0.42
CA HIS A 373 7.74 -24.99 -1.23
C HIS A 373 8.32 -26.20 -0.47
N THR A 374 8.99 -25.99 0.67
CA THR A 374 9.43 -27.07 1.55
C THR A 374 8.43 -27.25 2.71
N TYR A 375 7.71 -28.36 2.71
CA TYR A 375 6.67 -28.61 3.70
C TYR A 375 7.21 -29.36 4.92
N THR A 376 6.71 -28.97 6.09
CA THR A 376 7.02 -29.59 7.39
C THR A 376 5.74 -30.03 8.09
N GLN A 377 5.87 -30.66 9.26
CA GLN A 377 4.69 -31.02 10.08
C GLN A 377 3.89 -29.80 10.55
N THR A 378 4.51 -28.67 10.72
CA THR A 378 3.89 -27.41 11.18
C THR A 378 3.57 -26.43 10.06
N ARG A 379 4.26 -26.54 8.92
CA ARG A 379 4.02 -25.75 7.69
C ARG A 379 3.70 -26.70 6.55
N THR A 380 2.43 -27.08 6.45
CA THR A 380 1.94 -28.04 5.46
C THR A 380 1.62 -27.36 4.11
N ALA A 381 1.38 -28.13 3.08
CA ALA A 381 1.11 -27.64 1.72
C ALA A 381 0.06 -26.51 1.61
N PRO A 382 -1.05 -26.49 2.38
CA PRO A 382 -1.98 -25.35 2.37
C PRO A 382 -1.35 -23.99 2.68
N PHE A 383 -0.26 -23.94 3.44
CA PHE A 383 0.43 -22.69 3.75
C PHE A 383 1.15 -22.06 2.53
N SER A 384 1.31 -22.79 1.42
CA SER A 384 1.80 -22.20 0.17
C SER A 384 0.74 -21.37 -0.55
N LYS A 385 -0.54 -21.43 -0.16
CA LYS A 385 -1.63 -20.71 -0.78
C LYS A 385 -1.83 -19.32 -0.14
N ASN A 386 -1.76 -18.26 -0.92
CA ASN A 386 -1.96 -16.90 -0.41
C ASN A 386 -3.35 -16.66 0.18
N ARG A 387 -4.40 -17.30 -0.37
CA ARG A 387 -5.74 -17.26 0.20
C ARG A 387 -5.76 -17.78 1.64
N VAL A 388 -5.10 -18.93 1.88
CA VAL A 388 -4.99 -19.52 3.22
C VAL A 388 -4.22 -18.60 4.17
N ILE A 389 -3.10 -18.05 3.70
CA ILE A 389 -2.29 -17.13 4.50
C ILE A 389 -3.06 -15.86 4.83
N ARG A 390 -3.80 -15.27 3.87
CA ARG A 390 -4.65 -14.09 4.14
C ARG A 390 -5.68 -14.35 5.25
N CYS A 391 -6.31 -15.53 5.25
CA CYS A 391 -7.27 -15.92 6.28
C CYS A 391 -6.60 -16.05 7.65
N LEU A 392 -5.45 -16.74 7.73
CA LEU A 392 -4.72 -16.94 8.98
C LEU A 392 -4.09 -15.66 9.51
N ASP A 393 -3.62 -14.80 8.63
CA ASP A 393 -3.08 -13.48 8.97
C ASP A 393 -4.17 -12.56 9.55
N GLU A 394 -5.37 -12.58 8.96
CA GLU A 394 -6.52 -11.83 9.48
C GLU A 394 -6.93 -12.30 10.87
N LEU A 395 -7.04 -13.62 11.07
CA LEU A 395 -7.31 -14.21 12.38
C LEU A 395 -6.27 -13.75 13.43
N SER A 396 -5.00 -13.81 13.06
CA SER A 396 -3.89 -13.47 13.96
C SER A 396 -3.82 -11.97 14.27
N ASN A 397 -3.92 -11.11 13.25
CA ASN A 397 -3.88 -9.66 13.43
C ASN A 397 -5.08 -9.15 14.24
N THR A 398 -6.28 -9.68 13.99
CA THR A 398 -7.50 -9.32 14.76
C THR A 398 -7.38 -9.78 16.21
N LYS A 399 -6.79 -10.95 16.47
CA LYS A 399 -6.50 -11.40 17.86
C LYS A 399 -5.55 -10.45 18.58
N VAL A 400 -4.47 -10.04 17.92
CA VAL A 400 -3.49 -9.09 18.51
C VAL A 400 -4.20 -7.77 18.84
N MET A 401 -4.98 -7.22 17.91
CA MET A 401 -5.73 -5.97 18.12
C MET A 401 -6.67 -6.09 19.34
N ILE A 402 -7.49 -7.13 19.41
CA ILE A 402 -8.42 -7.34 20.54
C ILE A 402 -7.66 -7.52 21.84
N TRP A 403 -6.55 -8.25 21.84
CA TRP A 403 -5.72 -8.46 23.03
C TRP A 403 -5.17 -7.13 23.57
N GLU A 404 -4.63 -6.29 22.71
CA GLU A 404 -4.10 -4.97 23.08
C GLU A 404 -5.21 -4.01 23.57
N GLU A 405 -6.34 -3.97 22.87
CA GLU A 405 -7.41 -3.03 23.19
C GLU A 405 -8.25 -3.41 24.40
N MET A 406 -8.50 -4.72 24.61
CA MET A 406 -9.47 -5.16 25.60
C MET A 406 -8.86 -5.85 26.83
N PHE A 407 -7.74 -6.56 26.69
CA PHE A 407 -7.26 -7.47 27.73
C PHE A 407 -6.04 -6.98 28.47
N ILE A 408 -5.02 -6.44 27.82
CA ILE A 408 -3.76 -6.04 28.47
C ILE A 408 -4.04 -5.01 29.57
N GLY A 409 -3.77 -5.42 30.82
CA GLY A 409 -3.92 -4.55 32.00
C GLY A 409 -5.36 -4.16 32.35
N LYS A 410 -6.38 -4.75 31.70
CA LYS A 410 -7.79 -4.38 31.86
C LYS A 410 -8.67 -5.52 32.40
N ILE A 411 -8.31 -6.77 32.08
CA ILE A 411 -9.11 -7.96 32.44
C ILE A 411 -8.27 -8.87 33.31
N ASP A 412 -8.85 -9.33 34.42
CA ASP A 412 -8.20 -10.24 35.34
C ASP A 412 -8.03 -11.64 34.72
N ASN A 413 -6.89 -12.27 34.95
CA ASN A 413 -6.64 -13.66 34.55
C ASN A 413 -7.33 -14.65 35.52
N ASN A 414 -8.64 -14.67 35.46
CA ASN A 414 -9.49 -15.62 36.17
C ASN A 414 -10.38 -16.40 35.17
N VAL A 415 -11.23 -17.29 35.65
CA VAL A 415 -12.10 -18.10 34.81
C VAL A 415 -13.01 -17.23 33.92
N THR A 416 -13.54 -16.15 34.49
CA THR A 416 -14.43 -15.21 33.77
C THR A 416 -13.67 -14.47 32.67
N GLY A 417 -12.48 -13.95 32.97
CA GLY A 417 -11.63 -13.27 31.96
C GLY A 417 -11.21 -14.18 30.83
N ARG A 418 -10.82 -15.43 31.14
CA ARG A 418 -10.48 -16.43 30.13
C ARG A 418 -11.67 -16.85 29.26
N ASN A 419 -12.88 -16.96 29.84
CA ASN A 419 -14.10 -17.21 29.08
C ASN A 419 -14.47 -16.05 28.17
N LEU A 420 -14.23 -14.80 28.61
CA LEU A 420 -14.40 -13.62 27.77
C LEU A 420 -13.44 -13.64 26.58
N LEU A 421 -12.16 -13.95 26.80
CA LEU A 421 -11.18 -14.10 25.71
C LEU A 421 -11.61 -15.18 24.73
N LYS A 422 -12.00 -16.36 25.22
CA LYS A 422 -12.53 -17.46 24.41
C LYS A 422 -13.71 -16.99 23.54
N SER A 423 -14.64 -16.24 24.12
CA SER A 423 -15.80 -15.71 23.39
C SER A 423 -15.39 -14.74 22.27
N GLN A 424 -14.39 -13.88 22.52
CA GLN A 424 -13.89 -12.96 21.48
C GLN A 424 -13.20 -13.72 20.34
N ILE A 425 -12.35 -14.70 20.65
CA ILE A 425 -11.70 -15.55 19.63
C ILE A 425 -12.75 -16.29 18.79
N LEU A 426 -13.76 -16.89 19.43
CA LEU A 426 -14.87 -17.53 18.72
C LEU A 426 -15.62 -16.55 17.81
N THR A 427 -15.81 -15.31 18.24
CA THR A 427 -16.46 -14.28 17.39
C THR A 427 -15.62 -13.95 16.15
N ILE A 428 -14.29 -13.85 16.26
CA ILE A 428 -13.40 -13.67 15.10
C ILE A 428 -13.57 -14.84 14.13
N ILE A 429 -13.47 -16.06 14.63
CA ILE A 429 -13.58 -17.28 13.83
C ILE A 429 -14.96 -17.35 13.14
N GLN A 430 -16.04 -17.07 13.86
CA GLN A 430 -17.40 -17.05 13.29
C GLN A 430 -17.56 -16.01 12.18
N ASN A 431 -16.92 -14.85 12.30
CA ASN A 431 -16.90 -13.85 11.23
C ASN A 431 -16.18 -14.38 9.99
N LEU A 432 -15.05 -15.08 10.16
CA LEU A 432 -14.32 -15.71 9.04
C LEU A 432 -15.12 -16.88 8.41
N VAL A 433 -15.84 -17.65 9.22
CA VAL A 433 -16.78 -18.69 8.73
C VAL A 433 -17.92 -18.06 7.93
N LYS A 434 -18.51 -16.98 8.43
CA LYS A 434 -19.62 -16.30 7.77
C LYS A 434 -19.28 -15.77 6.38
N VAL A 435 -18.03 -15.31 6.18
CA VAL A 435 -17.55 -14.87 4.86
C VAL A 435 -17.00 -16.02 4.00
N GLY A 436 -17.01 -17.26 4.49
CA GLY A 436 -16.54 -18.44 3.75
C GLY A 436 -15.02 -18.57 3.66
N ALA A 437 -14.28 -17.96 4.57
CA ALA A 437 -12.82 -18.10 4.65
C ALA A 437 -12.39 -19.32 5.50
N LEU A 438 -13.18 -19.64 6.55
CA LEU A 438 -13.01 -20.83 7.38
C LEU A 438 -14.20 -21.76 7.28
N SER A 439 -13.97 -23.07 7.45
CA SER A 439 -15.01 -24.07 7.65
C SER A 439 -15.51 -24.02 9.10
N ASP A 440 -16.82 -24.21 9.29
CA ASP A 440 -17.40 -24.37 10.62
C ASP A 440 -17.07 -25.74 11.24
N SER A 441 -16.68 -26.73 10.42
CA SER A 441 -16.31 -28.05 10.89
C SER A 441 -14.96 -28.07 11.60
N ASP A 442 -14.87 -28.82 12.67
CA ASP A 442 -13.63 -29.09 13.43
C ASP A 442 -13.03 -27.86 14.13
N THR A 443 -13.80 -26.79 14.28
CA THR A 443 -13.34 -25.61 15.00
C THR A 443 -13.38 -25.82 16.52
N THR A 444 -12.23 -25.66 17.17
CA THR A 444 -12.12 -25.69 18.63
C THR A 444 -11.36 -24.49 19.14
N VAL A 445 -11.76 -23.97 20.30
CA VAL A 445 -11.04 -22.90 21.03
C VAL A 445 -10.95 -23.30 22.48
N VAL A 446 -9.72 -23.42 22.98
CA VAL A 446 -9.42 -23.68 24.40
C VAL A 446 -8.58 -22.53 24.92
N VAL A 447 -8.96 -21.99 26.07
CA VAL A 447 -8.20 -20.92 26.77
C VAL A 447 -7.90 -21.36 28.18
N GLU A 448 -6.64 -21.42 28.52
CA GLU A 448 -6.10 -21.95 29.78
C GLU A 448 -5.19 -20.92 30.46
N PRO A 449 -4.99 -21.03 31.80
CA PRO A 449 -3.96 -20.25 32.48
C PRO A 449 -2.58 -20.62 31.94
N GLY A 450 -1.68 -19.66 31.86
CA GLY A 450 -0.25 -19.91 31.61
C GLY A 450 0.49 -20.33 32.85
N ASP A 451 1.82 -20.44 32.76
CA ASP A 451 2.70 -20.88 33.87
C ASP A 451 2.86 -19.80 34.95
N GLU A 452 2.52 -18.54 34.62
CA GLU A 452 2.58 -17.42 35.56
C GLU A 452 1.20 -16.77 35.68
N PRO A 453 0.88 -16.07 36.78
CA PRO A 453 -0.46 -15.54 37.05
C PRO A 453 -0.97 -14.56 35.99
N ASP A 454 -0.07 -13.87 35.29
CA ASP A 454 -0.37 -12.88 34.23
C ASP A 454 -0.40 -13.49 32.82
N LYS A 455 -0.04 -14.78 32.67
CA LYS A 455 0.02 -15.47 31.37
C LYS A 455 -1.27 -16.27 31.09
N VAL A 456 -1.69 -16.22 29.84
CA VAL A 456 -2.82 -16.99 29.30
C VAL A 456 -2.36 -17.71 28.03
N ARG A 457 -2.79 -18.95 27.86
CA ARG A 457 -2.60 -19.75 26.63
C ARG A 457 -3.91 -19.94 25.91
N SER A 458 -3.90 -19.78 24.60
CA SER A 458 -5.03 -20.13 23.75
C SER A 458 -4.60 -21.12 22.67
N TYR A 459 -5.47 -22.13 22.44
CA TYR A 459 -5.28 -23.14 21.42
C TYR A 459 -6.51 -23.12 20.51
N GLU A 460 -6.29 -22.86 19.21
CA GLU A 460 -7.34 -22.86 18.23
C GLU A 460 -7.05 -23.90 17.15
N THR A 461 -8.06 -24.70 16.82
CA THR A 461 -8.07 -25.53 15.62
C THR A 461 -9.05 -24.90 14.63
N VAL A 462 -8.56 -24.57 13.43
CA VAL A 462 -9.36 -23.97 12.36
C VAL A 462 -9.03 -24.65 11.03
N ARG A 463 -10.00 -24.66 10.10
CA ARG A 463 -9.80 -25.21 8.77
C ARG A 463 -10.08 -24.14 7.71
N PRO A 464 -9.05 -23.52 7.11
CA PRO A 464 -9.22 -22.63 5.97
C PRO A 464 -9.89 -23.35 4.79
N ILE A 465 -10.79 -22.65 4.09
CA ILE A 465 -11.42 -23.14 2.86
C ILE A 465 -10.55 -22.70 1.68
N ASP A 466 -10.20 -23.63 0.80
CA ASP A 466 -9.48 -23.33 -0.43
C ASP A 466 -10.44 -23.21 -1.64
N SER A 467 -9.95 -22.67 -2.77
CA SER A 467 -10.68 -22.58 -4.03
C SER A 467 -10.61 -23.90 -4.80
N MET A 468 -11.61 -24.16 -5.65
CA MET A 468 -11.53 -25.25 -6.61
C MET A 468 -10.61 -24.83 -7.76
N GLU A 469 -9.48 -25.53 -7.92
CA GLU A 469 -8.49 -25.22 -8.95
C GLU A 469 -8.31 -26.34 -9.97
N GLN A 470 -8.67 -27.58 -9.62
CA GLN A 470 -8.49 -28.74 -10.48
C GLN A 470 -9.79 -29.53 -10.58
N LEU A 471 -10.25 -29.81 -11.81
CA LEU A 471 -11.43 -30.65 -12.11
C LEU A 471 -11.00 -31.92 -12.81
N TYR A 472 -11.22 -33.07 -12.19
CA TYR A 472 -11.09 -34.38 -12.82
C TYR A 472 -12.49 -34.90 -13.15
N SER A 473 -12.84 -34.94 -14.44
CA SER A 473 -14.17 -35.36 -14.90
C SER A 473 -14.11 -36.73 -15.58
N TYR A 474 -14.92 -37.65 -15.09
CA TYR A 474 -15.06 -39.01 -15.67
C TYR A 474 -16.43 -39.09 -16.35
N VAL A 475 -16.44 -39.14 -17.68
CA VAL A 475 -17.68 -39.25 -18.48
C VAL A 475 -17.82 -40.66 -19.02
N THR A 476 -18.91 -41.36 -18.67
CA THR A 476 -19.23 -42.66 -19.23
C THR A 476 -20.35 -42.47 -20.25
N VAL A 477 -20.09 -42.87 -21.50
CA VAL A 477 -21.09 -42.87 -22.57
C VAL A 477 -21.73 -44.25 -22.63
N LEU A 478 -23.05 -44.32 -22.48
CA LEU A 478 -23.84 -45.52 -22.68
C LEU A 478 -24.25 -45.59 -24.16
N GLY A 479 -23.93 -46.71 -24.83
CA GLY A 479 -24.28 -46.98 -26.22
C GLY A 479 -25.73 -47.50 -26.38
#